data_5d38f045942bef50af45fe45a6ae0af4
#
_entry.id   5d38f045942bef50af45fe45a6ae0af4
#
_cell.length_a   1.000
_cell.length_b   1.000
_cell.length_c   1.000
_cell.angle_alpha   90.00
_cell.angle_beta   90.00
_cell.angle_gamma   90.00
#
_symmetry.space_group_name_H-M   'P 1'
#
loop_
_entity.id
_entity.type
_entity.pdbx_description
1 polymer ?
#
loop_
_entity_poly.entity_id
_entity_poly.type
_entity_poly.pdbx_seq_one_letter_code
_entity_poly.pdbx_strand_id
1 'polypeptide(L)'
;MTAKEAELAEARVRLKARIQAIVGAEFGVPAAGEIPRFEEALTHPSFANESSASDNQRLEFLGDAVLGLCVSELLGRTHPDADEGALTRMRSALVNAEALARWARTEGIGDALALGKGARSGSEREQTNVLADAVEALVASVYEAYGLEGARRLVEHVVRDPMQEAAQLGSRDPKSLLQEQVQARGLVAPTYRVKGMRGPQHDPTFEIEVMIGNDVLGVGEGRSKRVAERAAALAALSAKRGEEAALSDRAEAEPSPPDSGESPDPHRTGGAR
;
A
#
# COMPACT_ATOMS: atom_id res chain seq x y z
N MET A 1 4.54 36.53 19.94
CA MET A 1 4.59 35.12 19.46
C MET A 1 4.81 34.23 20.66
N THR A 2 3.90 33.32 20.91
CA THR A 2 4.03 32.34 22.00
C THR A 2 4.98 31.22 21.58
N ALA A 3 5.52 30.44 22.52
CA ALA A 3 6.37 29.29 22.20
C ALA A 3 5.69 28.30 21.22
N LYS A 4 4.39 28.06 21.39
CA LYS A 4 3.58 27.19 20.52
C LYS A 4 3.42 27.74 19.09
N GLU A 5 3.30 29.04 18.94
CA GLU A 5 3.25 29.69 17.62
C GLU A 5 4.60 29.57 16.91
N ALA A 6 5.70 29.64 17.65
CA ALA A 6 7.04 29.45 17.10
C ALA A 6 7.24 27.98 16.65
N GLU A 7 6.87 26.99 17.48
CA GLU A 7 6.92 25.58 17.15
C GLU A 7 6.10 25.24 15.88
N LEU A 8 4.89 25.77 15.77
CA LEU A 8 4.03 25.61 14.59
C LEU A 8 4.69 26.19 13.34
N ALA A 9 5.24 27.40 13.44
CA ALA A 9 5.92 28.05 12.33
C ALA A 9 7.14 27.25 11.85
N GLU A 10 7.96 26.74 12.79
CA GLU A 10 9.11 25.88 12.46
C GLU A 10 8.67 24.57 11.80
N ALA A 11 7.63 23.91 12.30
CA ALA A 11 7.09 22.68 11.72
C ALA A 11 6.65 22.91 10.26
N ARG A 12 5.96 24.03 9.99
CA ARG A 12 5.53 24.42 8.64
C ARG A 12 6.70 24.69 7.70
N VAL A 13 7.73 25.37 8.19
CA VAL A 13 8.96 25.61 7.38
C VAL A 13 9.64 24.29 7.01
N ARG A 14 9.79 23.36 7.97
CA ARG A 14 10.38 22.04 7.71
C ARG A 14 9.55 21.24 6.72
N LEU A 15 8.23 21.20 6.90
CA LEU A 15 7.31 20.46 6.02
C LEU A 15 7.32 21.06 4.60
N LYS A 16 7.30 22.40 4.47
CA LYS A 16 7.36 23.07 3.16
C LYS A 16 8.64 22.72 2.42
N ALA A 17 9.79 22.79 3.09
CA ALA A 17 11.08 22.41 2.51
C ALA A 17 11.10 20.93 2.09
N ARG A 18 10.51 20.04 2.90
CA ARG A 18 10.40 18.63 2.58
C ARG A 18 9.55 18.37 1.32
N ILE A 19 8.37 19.00 1.21
CA ILE A 19 7.51 18.89 0.03
C ILE A 19 8.22 19.44 -1.20
N GLN A 20 8.88 20.59 -1.09
CA GLN A 20 9.66 21.16 -2.18
C GLN A 20 10.79 20.24 -2.65
N ALA A 21 11.47 19.55 -1.72
CA ALA A 21 12.49 18.57 -2.06
C ALA A 21 11.91 17.35 -2.81
N ILE A 22 10.71 16.87 -2.42
CA ILE A 22 10.02 15.77 -3.11
C ILE A 22 9.66 16.18 -4.53
N VAL A 23 9.08 17.38 -4.70
CA VAL A 23 8.55 17.86 -5.98
C VAL A 23 9.67 18.35 -6.90
N GLY A 24 10.70 18.99 -6.34
CA GLY A 24 11.71 19.74 -7.09
C GLY A 24 12.94 18.96 -7.55
N ALA A 25 13.14 17.73 -7.10
CA ALA A 25 14.41 17.00 -7.22
C ALA A 25 14.91 16.73 -8.65
N GLU A 26 14.08 16.84 -9.68
CA GLU A 26 14.46 16.52 -11.06
C GLU A 26 14.16 17.60 -12.13
N PHE A 27 13.49 18.72 -11.81
CA PHE A 27 12.99 19.63 -12.87
C PHE A 27 13.68 20.99 -12.95
N GLY A 28 14.70 21.24 -12.16
CA GLY A 28 15.29 22.60 -12.16
C GLY A 28 14.27 23.69 -11.77
N VAL A 29 13.09 23.30 -11.26
CA VAL A 29 12.15 24.22 -10.65
C VAL A 29 12.85 24.74 -9.40
N PRO A 30 13.00 26.05 -9.21
CA PRO A 30 13.66 26.58 -8.04
C PRO A 30 13.01 25.98 -6.80
N ALA A 31 13.83 25.38 -5.93
CA ALA A 31 13.39 24.94 -4.58
C ALA A 31 12.80 26.11 -3.75
N ALA A 32 12.81 27.31 -4.29
CA ALA A 32 12.36 28.57 -3.70
C ALA A 32 10.98 29.03 -4.18
N GLY A 33 10.23 28.24 -4.98
CA GLY A 33 8.86 28.59 -5.36
C GLY A 33 7.95 28.62 -4.12
N GLU A 34 7.11 29.66 -4.00
CA GLU A 34 6.04 29.60 -2.99
C GLU A 34 5.03 28.52 -3.37
N ILE A 35 4.62 27.72 -2.38
CA ILE A 35 3.46 26.85 -2.52
C ILE A 35 2.25 27.71 -2.11
N PRO A 36 1.39 28.13 -3.05
CA PRO A 36 0.25 28.97 -2.72
C PRO A 36 -0.69 28.22 -1.78
N ARG A 37 -1.34 28.99 -0.89
CA ARG A 37 -2.32 28.45 0.06
C ARG A 37 -1.79 27.33 0.99
N PHE A 38 -0.45 27.19 1.12
CA PHE A 38 0.17 26.16 1.99
C PHE A 38 -0.31 26.27 3.43
N GLU A 39 -0.43 27.49 3.96
CA GLU A 39 -0.92 27.73 5.32
C GLU A 39 -2.41 27.35 5.46
N GLU A 40 -3.20 27.62 4.42
CA GLU A 40 -4.61 27.23 4.37
C GLU A 40 -4.78 25.71 4.35
N ALA A 41 -3.97 25.00 3.56
CA ALA A 41 -3.98 23.52 3.53
C ALA A 41 -3.71 22.89 4.92
N LEU A 42 -2.97 23.58 5.78
CA LEU A 42 -2.64 23.15 7.14
C LEU A 42 -3.50 23.84 8.21
N THR A 43 -4.66 24.36 7.84
CA THR A 43 -5.59 25.03 8.76
C THR A 43 -6.89 24.24 8.84
N HIS A 44 -7.09 23.57 9.98
CA HIS A 44 -8.31 22.80 10.24
C HIS A 44 -9.50 23.72 10.49
N PRO A 45 -10.75 23.36 10.14
CA PRO A 45 -11.95 24.15 10.37
C PRO A 45 -12.13 24.63 11.83
N SER A 46 -11.72 23.83 12.80
CA SER A 46 -11.80 24.23 14.22
C SER A 46 -10.98 25.47 14.54
N PHE A 47 -9.83 25.68 13.86
CA PHE A 47 -9.04 26.88 14.02
C PHE A 47 -9.63 28.06 13.26
N ALA A 48 -10.12 27.84 12.05
CA ALA A 48 -10.76 28.87 11.25
C ALA A 48 -12.00 29.45 11.94
N ASN A 49 -12.77 28.62 12.66
CA ASN A 49 -13.92 29.08 13.46
C ASN A 49 -13.55 29.98 14.65
N GLU A 50 -12.31 29.91 15.13
CA GLU A 50 -11.79 30.74 16.23
C GLU A 50 -10.98 31.96 15.72
N SER A 51 -10.73 32.01 14.43
CA SER A 51 -9.92 33.04 13.77
C SER A 51 -10.60 33.51 12.47
N SER A 52 -10.03 34.48 11.79
CA SER A 52 -10.49 34.89 10.45
C SER A 52 -9.72 34.19 9.32
N ALA A 53 -9.03 33.10 9.61
CA ALA A 53 -8.28 32.34 8.62
C ALA A 53 -9.21 31.47 7.74
N SER A 54 -8.80 31.18 6.52
CA SER A 54 -9.45 30.17 5.68
C SER A 54 -9.04 28.77 6.12
N ASP A 55 -9.98 27.85 6.08
CA ASP A 55 -9.73 26.42 6.36
C ASP A 55 -9.35 25.62 5.09
N ASN A 56 -8.99 24.35 5.30
CA ASN A 56 -8.50 23.46 4.24
C ASN A 56 -9.59 22.75 3.42
N GLN A 57 -10.88 22.87 3.76
CA GLN A 57 -11.94 22.05 3.14
C GLN A 57 -12.04 22.22 1.59
N ARG A 58 -11.83 23.41 1.09
CA ARG A 58 -11.87 23.64 -0.36
C ARG A 58 -10.66 23.06 -1.09
N LEU A 59 -9.52 23.05 -0.43
CA LEU A 59 -8.31 22.39 -0.94
C LEU A 59 -8.41 20.87 -0.84
N GLU A 60 -8.93 20.34 0.26
CA GLU A 60 -9.26 18.92 0.43
C GLU A 60 -10.12 18.42 -0.74
N PHE A 61 -11.24 19.11 -1.03
CA PHE A 61 -12.12 18.75 -2.15
C PHE A 61 -11.39 18.68 -3.50
N LEU A 62 -10.52 19.65 -3.80
CA LEU A 62 -9.72 19.65 -5.02
C LEU A 62 -8.65 18.56 -4.97
N GLY A 63 -8.03 18.39 -3.82
CA GLY A 63 -6.92 17.46 -3.61
C GLY A 63 -7.34 16.00 -3.73
N ASP A 64 -8.51 15.61 -3.22
CA ASP A 64 -9.08 14.28 -3.42
C ASP A 64 -9.19 13.94 -4.92
N ALA A 65 -9.74 14.86 -5.71
CA ALA A 65 -9.87 14.67 -7.16
C ALA A 65 -8.50 14.53 -7.85
N VAL A 66 -7.52 15.36 -7.50
CA VAL A 66 -6.16 15.33 -8.06
C VAL A 66 -5.42 14.06 -7.64
N LEU A 67 -5.52 13.70 -6.35
CA LEU A 67 -4.95 12.47 -5.80
C LEU A 67 -5.51 11.23 -6.52
N GLY A 68 -6.84 11.17 -6.66
CA GLY A 68 -7.52 10.10 -7.37
C GLY A 68 -7.09 9.96 -8.84
N LEU A 69 -6.91 11.08 -9.53
CA LEU A 69 -6.39 11.11 -10.91
C LEU A 69 -4.95 10.58 -10.98
N CYS A 70 -4.03 11.14 -10.17
CA CYS A 70 -2.63 10.75 -10.18
C CYS A 70 -2.43 9.26 -9.86
N VAL A 71 -3.16 8.73 -8.87
CA VAL A 71 -3.10 7.30 -8.52
C VAL A 71 -3.69 6.44 -9.63
N SER A 72 -4.77 6.87 -10.29
CA SER A 72 -5.35 6.12 -11.42
C SER A 72 -4.40 6.03 -12.61
N GLU A 73 -3.73 7.13 -12.96
CA GLU A 73 -2.69 7.14 -14.00
C GLU A 73 -1.50 6.24 -13.63
N LEU A 74 -1.03 6.33 -12.39
CA LEU A 74 0.07 5.50 -11.88
C LEU A 74 -0.27 4.02 -11.96
N LEU A 75 -1.45 3.62 -11.50
CA LEU A 75 -1.92 2.23 -11.54
C LEU A 75 -2.11 1.72 -12.97
N GLY A 76 -2.71 2.52 -13.86
CA GLY A 76 -2.88 2.15 -15.27
C GLY A 76 -1.55 1.92 -15.99
N ARG A 77 -0.51 2.70 -15.64
CA ARG A 77 0.84 2.56 -16.19
C ARG A 77 1.58 1.36 -15.61
N THR A 78 1.43 1.09 -14.31
CA THR A 78 2.19 0.04 -13.60
C THR A 78 1.54 -1.33 -13.66
N HIS A 79 0.24 -1.41 -13.97
CA HIS A 79 -0.55 -2.64 -14.05
C HIS A 79 -1.36 -2.73 -15.35
N PRO A 80 -0.66 -2.81 -16.52
CA PRO A 80 -1.33 -2.76 -17.84
C PRO A 80 -2.32 -3.90 -18.07
N ASP A 81 -2.13 -5.05 -17.42
CA ASP A 81 -2.97 -6.23 -17.57
C ASP A 81 -4.10 -6.32 -16.53
N ALA A 82 -4.22 -5.34 -15.61
CA ALA A 82 -5.25 -5.35 -14.58
C ALA A 82 -6.59 -4.85 -15.15
N ASP A 83 -7.68 -5.54 -14.79
CA ASP A 83 -9.02 -5.10 -15.12
C ASP A 83 -9.46 -3.85 -14.30
N GLU A 84 -10.53 -3.20 -14.74
CA GLU A 84 -11.07 -2.00 -14.06
C GLU A 84 -11.40 -2.27 -12.59
N GLY A 85 -11.98 -3.43 -12.27
CA GLY A 85 -12.31 -3.80 -10.89
C GLY A 85 -11.07 -3.93 -10.00
N ALA A 86 -9.97 -4.50 -10.52
CA ALA A 86 -8.70 -4.60 -9.82
C ALA A 86 -8.09 -3.21 -9.60
N LEU A 87 -8.03 -2.37 -10.64
CA LEU A 87 -7.52 -1.00 -10.55
C LEU A 87 -8.32 -0.15 -9.53
N THR A 88 -9.64 -0.29 -9.50
CA THR A 88 -10.50 0.41 -8.54
C THR A 88 -10.23 -0.03 -7.11
N ARG A 89 -10.05 -1.34 -6.86
CA ARG A 89 -9.71 -1.86 -5.53
C ARG A 89 -8.31 -1.39 -5.08
N MET A 90 -7.32 -1.42 -5.98
CA MET A 90 -5.97 -0.92 -5.69
C MET A 90 -5.99 0.56 -5.35
N ARG A 91 -6.65 1.38 -6.15
CA ARG A 91 -6.81 2.81 -5.87
C ARG A 91 -7.41 3.03 -4.49
N SER A 92 -8.54 2.41 -4.17
CA SER A 92 -9.19 2.55 -2.87
C SER A 92 -8.27 2.13 -1.70
N ALA A 93 -7.39 1.15 -1.89
CA ALA A 93 -6.44 0.75 -0.87
C ALA A 93 -5.30 1.77 -0.67
N LEU A 94 -4.91 2.49 -1.73
CA LEU A 94 -3.81 3.45 -1.69
C LEU A 94 -4.22 4.84 -1.16
N VAL A 95 -5.49 5.25 -1.39
CA VAL A 95 -5.98 6.59 -1.05
C VAL A 95 -7.01 6.60 0.08
N ASN A 96 -7.13 5.51 0.86
CA ASN A 96 -7.99 5.56 2.04
C ASN A 96 -7.36 6.41 3.15
N ALA A 97 -8.19 6.92 4.05
CA ALA A 97 -7.76 7.82 5.13
C ALA A 97 -6.60 7.25 5.96
N GLU A 98 -6.58 5.94 6.24
CA GLU A 98 -5.51 5.33 7.02
C GLU A 98 -4.16 5.32 6.28
N ALA A 99 -4.15 5.07 4.97
CA ALA A 99 -2.94 5.12 4.15
C ALA A 99 -2.36 6.54 4.10
N LEU A 100 -3.23 7.55 3.89
CA LEU A 100 -2.83 8.95 3.87
C LEU A 100 -2.32 9.41 5.24
N ALA A 101 -3.02 9.05 6.33
CA ALA A 101 -2.63 9.42 7.68
C ALA A 101 -1.29 8.78 8.10
N ARG A 102 -0.97 7.56 7.65
CA ARG A 102 0.35 6.96 7.88
C ARG A 102 1.47 7.82 7.30
N TRP A 103 1.33 8.23 6.05
CA TRP A 103 2.29 9.12 5.43
C TRP A 103 2.36 10.47 6.15
N ALA A 104 1.21 11.05 6.52
CA ALA A 104 1.13 12.29 7.27
C ALA A 104 1.90 12.23 8.60
N ARG A 105 1.80 11.13 9.34
CA ARG A 105 2.54 10.92 10.59
C ARG A 105 4.05 10.82 10.32
N THR A 106 4.47 10.12 9.27
CA THR A 106 5.89 9.99 8.89
C THR A 106 6.50 11.36 8.55
N GLU A 107 5.76 12.23 7.89
CA GLU A 107 6.22 13.56 7.48
C GLU A 107 5.97 14.66 8.56
N GLY A 108 5.38 14.29 9.70
CA GLY A 108 5.14 15.22 10.82
C GLY A 108 4.07 16.28 10.54
N ILE A 109 3.09 15.97 9.67
CA ILE A 109 2.03 16.92 9.26
C ILE A 109 1.20 17.37 10.48
N GLY A 110 0.94 16.47 11.44
CA GLY A 110 0.21 16.80 12.67
C GLY A 110 0.79 18.00 13.42
N ASP A 111 2.13 18.14 13.46
CA ASP A 111 2.79 19.25 14.13
C ASP A 111 2.64 20.58 13.36
N ALA A 112 2.44 20.52 12.05
CA ALA A 112 2.24 21.68 11.19
C ALA A 112 0.78 22.14 11.12
N LEU A 113 -0.19 21.38 11.69
CA LEU A 113 -1.61 21.71 11.68
C LEU A 113 -1.97 22.82 12.68
N ALA A 114 -2.68 23.84 12.19
CA ALA A 114 -3.39 24.81 13.04
C ALA A 114 -4.74 24.22 13.45
N LEU A 115 -4.90 23.98 14.75
CA LEU A 115 -6.11 23.44 15.36
C LEU A 115 -6.67 24.43 16.37
N GLY A 116 -8.00 24.49 16.52
CA GLY A 116 -8.68 25.27 17.55
C GLY A 116 -8.33 24.81 18.97
N LYS A 117 -8.64 25.63 19.97
CA LYS A 117 -8.24 25.37 21.37
C LYS A 117 -8.82 24.07 21.92
N GLY A 118 -10.07 23.73 21.56
CA GLY A 118 -10.70 22.46 21.93
C GLY A 118 -9.98 21.25 21.34
N ALA A 119 -9.63 21.33 20.06
CA ALA A 119 -8.93 20.32 19.30
C ALA A 119 -7.46 20.13 19.73
N ARG A 120 -6.81 21.20 20.22
CA ARG A 120 -5.42 21.17 20.71
C ARG A 120 -5.22 20.39 22.01
N SER A 121 -6.26 20.28 22.82
CA SER A 121 -6.19 19.59 24.12
C SER A 121 -6.35 18.09 24.03
N GLY A 122 -6.72 17.55 22.86
CA GLY A 122 -6.94 16.15 22.58
C GLY A 122 -5.96 15.55 21.57
N SER A 123 -6.21 14.31 21.18
CA SER A 123 -5.46 13.59 20.16
C SER A 123 -5.88 13.96 18.72
N GLU A 124 -6.59 15.08 18.52
CA GLU A 124 -7.18 15.44 17.21
C GLU A 124 -6.15 15.60 16.11
N ARG A 125 -4.94 16.14 16.43
CA ARG A 125 -3.85 16.24 15.43
C ARG A 125 -3.33 14.90 14.92
N GLU A 126 -3.62 13.81 15.63
CA GLU A 126 -3.27 12.44 15.28
C GLU A 126 -4.47 11.66 14.72
N GLN A 127 -5.66 12.28 14.65
CA GLN A 127 -6.83 11.63 14.08
C GLN A 127 -6.65 11.36 12.60
N THR A 128 -6.98 10.14 12.22
CA THR A 128 -6.80 9.63 10.86
C THR A 128 -7.43 10.54 9.81
N ASN A 129 -8.68 10.97 10.02
CA ASN A 129 -9.36 11.82 9.03
C ASN A 129 -8.72 13.20 8.95
N VAL A 130 -8.38 13.85 10.08
CA VAL A 130 -7.74 15.17 10.10
C VAL A 130 -6.41 15.18 9.35
N LEU A 131 -5.63 14.11 9.51
CA LEU A 131 -4.37 13.94 8.80
C LEU A 131 -4.57 13.67 7.31
N ALA A 132 -5.56 12.84 6.95
CA ALA A 132 -5.89 12.54 5.56
C ALA A 132 -6.35 13.80 4.81
N ASP A 133 -7.28 14.57 5.38
CA ASP A 133 -7.80 15.83 4.82
C ASP A 133 -6.66 16.85 4.57
N ALA A 134 -5.70 16.92 5.50
CA ALA A 134 -4.51 17.76 5.34
C ALA A 134 -3.59 17.31 4.20
N VAL A 135 -3.43 15.99 3.99
CA VAL A 135 -2.66 15.45 2.85
C VAL A 135 -3.33 15.83 1.54
N GLU A 136 -4.63 15.63 1.42
CA GLU A 136 -5.40 16.01 0.24
C GLU A 136 -5.27 17.51 -0.04
N ALA A 137 -5.45 18.34 0.99
CA ALA A 137 -5.29 19.78 0.85
C ALA A 137 -3.86 20.20 0.41
N LEU A 138 -2.83 19.51 0.89
CA LEU A 138 -1.44 19.73 0.46
C LEU A 138 -1.22 19.30 -1.01
N VAL A 139 -1.83 18.21 -1.46
CA VAL A 139 -1.81 17.79 -2.86
C VAL A 139 -2.42 18.88 -3.75
N ALA A 140 -3.55 19.50 -3.35
CA ALA A 140 -4.14 20.63 -4.07
C ALA A 140 -3.21 21.85 -4.11
N SER A 141 -2.58 22.24 -3.00
CA SER A 141 -1.64 23.35 -2.95
C SER A 141 -0.44 23.13 -3.87
N VAL A 142 0.08 21.90 -3.92
CA VAL A 142 1.17 21.52 -4.83
C VAL A 142 0.69 21.54 -6.28
N TYR A 143 -0.53 21.08 -6.55
CA TYR A 143 -1.14 21.17 -7.88
C TYR A 143 -1.29 22.62 -8.36
N GLU A 144 -1.74 23.52 -7.49
CA GLU A 144 -1.85 24.96 -7.82
C GLU A 144 -0.47 25.59 -8.09
N ALA A 145 0.59 25.13 -7.38
CA ALA A 145 1.94 25.66 -7.54
C ALA A 145 2.68 25.13 -8.77
N TYR A 146 2.59 23.84 -9.02
CA TYR A 146 3.47 23.11 -9.94
C TYR A 146 2.70 22.30 -10.99
N GLY A 147 1.37 22.48 -11.09
CA GLY A 147 0.52 21.75 -12.01
C GLY A 147 0.43 20.24 -11.70
N LEU A 148 -0.11 19.51 -12.65
CA LEU A 148 -0.34 18.07 -12.49
C LEU A 148 0.97 17.29 -12.30
N GLU A 149 2.05 17.72 -12.93
CA GLU A 149 3.33 17.03 -12.82
C GLU A 149 3.92 17.12 -11.40
N GLY A 150 3.83 18.28 -10.74
CA GLY A 150 4.22 18.42 -9.35
C GLY A 150 3.34 17.56 -8.42
N ALA A 151 2.03 17.53 -8.67
CA ALA A 151 1.09 16.70 -7.93
C ALA A 151 1.41 15.20 -8.09
N ARG A 152 1.71 14.71 -9.31
CA ARG A 152 2.12 13.30 -9.56
C ARG A 152 3.28 12.89 -8.68
N ARG A 153 4.31 13.71 -8.57
CA ARG A 153 5.51 13.41 -7.77
C ARG A 153 5.21 13.32 -6.29
N LEU A 154 4.45 14.28 -5.78
CA LEU A 154 4.03 14.23 -4.39
C LEU A 154 3.20 12.97 -4.14
N VAL A 155 2.23 12.68 -5.01
CA VAL A 155 1.36 11.51 -4.88
C VAL A 155 2.14 10.20 -5.00
N GLU A 156 3.07 10.06 -5.93
CA GLU A 156 3.95 8.89 -6.02
C GLU A 156 4.76 8.68 -4.73
N HIS A 157 5.17 9.77 -4.09
CA HIS A 157 5.85 9.69 -2.79
C HIS A 157 4.88 9.26 -1.66
N VAL A 158 3.66 9.81 -1.64
CA VAL A 158 2.61 9.47 -0.66
C VAL A 158 2.24 7.98 -0.72
N VAL A 159 2.07 7.44 -1.93
CA VAL A 159 1.61 6.06 -2.11
C VAL A 159 2.74 5.02 -2.25
N ARG A 160 4.00 5.42 -2.12
CA ARG A 160 5.17 4.53 -2.32
C ARG A 160 5.12 3.30 -1.43
N ASP A 161 4.99 3.48 -0.13
CA ASP A 161 4.99 2.39 0.85
C ASP A 161 3.74 1.52 0.72
N PRO A 162 2.52 2.08 0.64
CA PRO A 162 1.33 1.30 0.34
C PRO A 162 1.42 0.50 -0.97
N MET A 163 2.03 1.03 -2.02
CA MET A 163 2.24 0.30 -3.27
C MET A 163 3.20 -0.88 -3.11
N GLN A 164 4.28 -0.72 -2.36
CA GLN A 164 5.21 -1.80 -2.07
C GLN A 164 4.55 -2.91 -1.25
N GLU A 165 3.76 -2.55 -0.23
CA GLU A 165 2.96 -3.49 0.54
C GLU A 165 1.96 -4.24 -0.35
N ALA A 166 1.24 -3.52 -1.23
CA ALA A 166 0.29 -4.11 -2.16
C ALA A 166 0.97 -5.05 -3.17
N ALA A 167 2.16 -4.72 -3.65
CA ALA A 167 2.94 -5.57 -4.55
C ALA A 167 3.42 -6.87 -3.86
N GLN A 168 3.82 -6.77 -2.59
CA GLN A 168 4.21 -7.94 -1.79
C GLN A 168 3.02 -8.87 -1.48
N LEU A 169 1.82 -8.29 -1.30
CA LEU A 169 0.58 -9.06 -1.07
C LEU A 169 -0.01 -9.65 -2.36
N GLY A 170 0.56 -9.32 -3.51
CA GLY A 170 0.06 -9.71 -4.83
C GLY A 170 -1.19 -8.91 -5.23
N SER A 171 -1.20 -8.35 -6.42
CA SER A 171 -2.23 -7.45 -6.95
C SER A 171 -3.61 -8.08 -7.18
N ARG A 172 -3.78 -9.38 -6.95
CA ARG A 172 -5.03 -10.12 -7.09
C ARG A 172 -5.65 -10.39 -5.72
N ASP A 173 -6.97 -10.28 -5.63
CA ASP A 173 -7.68 -10.74 -4.43
C ASP A 173 -7.31 -12.20 -4.16
N PRO A 174 -6.79 -12.53 -2.96
CA PRO A 174 -6.34 -13.87 -2.65
C PRO A 174 -7.39 -14.95 -2.91
N LYS A 175 -8.67 -14.61 -2.75
CA LYS A 175 -9.78 -15.54 -3.05
C LYS A 175 -9.86 -15.83 -4.55
N SER A 176 -9.79 -14.79 -5.39
CA SER A 176 -9.80 -14.91 -6.85
C SER A 176 -8.56 -15.66 -7.34
N LEU A 177 -7.38 -15.32 -6.81
CA LEU A 177 -6.13 -15.99 -7.16
C LEU A 177 -6.15 -17.49 -6.78
N LEU A 178 -6.64 -17.82 -5.59
CA LEU A 178 -6.81 -19.21 -5.16
C LEU A 178 -7.80 -19.95 -6.06
N GLN A 179 -8.92 -19.32 -6.41
CA GLN A 179 -9.93 -19.89 -7.29
C GLN A 179 -9.35 -20.18 -8.68
N GLU A 180 -8.64 -19.24 -9.30
CA GLU A 180 -7.97 -19.42 -10.59
C GLU A 180 -6.97 -20.59 -10.56
N GLN A 181 -6.12 -20.65 -9.53
CA GLN A 181 -5.13 -21.73 -9.38
C GLN A 181 -5.77 -23.10 -9.19
N VAL A 182 -6.88 -23.16 -8.45
CA VAL A 182 -7.61 -24.41 -8.21
C VAL A 182 -8.30 -24.89 -9.48
N GLN A 183 -8.95 -23.96 -10.21
CA GLN A 183 -9.62 -24.24 -11.47
C GLN A 183 -8.63 -24.63 -12.58
N ALA A 184 -7.46 -24.00 -12.65
CA ALA A 184 -6.41 -24.37 -13.59
C ALA A 184 -5.90 -25.81 -13.42
N ARG A 185 -6.07 -26.38 -12.22
CA ARG A 185 -5.77 -27.80 -11.92
C ARG A 185 -6.96 -28.73 -12.12
N GLY A 186 -8.09 -28.24 -12.65
CA GLY A 186 -9.31 -29.02 -12.89
C GLY A 186 -10.08 -29.39 -11.61
N LEU A 187 -9.79 -28.74 -10.48
CA LEU A 187 -10.45 -28.99 -9.20
C LEU A 187 -11.69 -28.09 -9.05
N VAL A 188 -12.61 -28.51 -8.13
CA VAL A 188 -13.79 -27.71 -7.80
C VAL A 188 -13.40 -26.40 -7.11
N ALA A 189 -14.24 -25.36 -7.29
CA ALA A 189 -14.00 -24.05 -6.69
C ALA A 189 -13.84 -24.14 -5.16
N PRO A 190 -12.95 -23.31 -4.56
CA PRO A 190 -12.78 -23.26 -3.11
C PRO A 190 -14.08 -22.82 -2.40
N THR A 191 -14.37 -23.43 -1.27
CA THR A 191 -15.48 -23.06 -0.39
C THR A 191 -14.95 -22.53 0.94
N TYR A 192 -15.70 -21.62 1.57
CA TYR A 192 -15.31 -21.00 2.83
C TYR A 192 -16.31 -21.35 3.92
N ARG A 193 -15.82 -21.85 5.05
CA ARG A 193 -16.63 -22.27 6.19
C ARG A 193 -16.18 -21.55 7.46
N VAL A 194 -17.14 -20.97 8.20
CA VAL A 194 -16.86 -20.42 9.53
C VAL A 194 -16.57 -21.61 10.46
N LYS A 195 -15.34 -21.67 10.96
CA LYS A 195 -14.90 -22.66 11.95
C LYS A 195 -15.27 -22.24 13.37
N GLY A 196 -15.16 -20.93 13.65
CA GLY A 196 -15.45 -20.38 14.95
C GLY A 196 -15.60 -18.86 14.94
N MET A 197 -16.09 -18.36 16.06
CA MET A 197 -16.17 -16.94 16.35
C MET A 197 -15.75 -16.72 17.80
N ARG A 198 -14.87 -15.76 18.06
CA ARG A 198 -14.36 -15.41 19.39
C ARG A 198 -14.54 -13.91 19.62
N GLY A 199 -14.48 -13.50 20.89
CA GLY A 199 -14.59 -12.10 21.31
C GLY A 199 -16.01 -11.65 21.63
N PRO A 200 -16.17 -10.41 22.12
CA PRO A 200 -17.46 -9.84 22.47
C PRO A 200 -18.28 -9.55 21.21
N GLN A 201 -19.61 -9.46 21.37
CA GLN A 201 -20.54 -9.29 20.25
C GLN A 201 -20.32 -7.99 19.45
N HIS A 202 -19.71 -6.97 20.03
CA HIS A 202 -19.39 -5.69 19.39
C HIS A 202 -17.98 -5.65 18.74
N ASP A 203 -17.13 -6.66 19.02
CA ASP A 203 -15.81 -6.81 18.36
C ASP A 203 -15.49 -8.29 18.15
N PRO A 204 -16.24 -8.99 17.27
CA PRO A 204 -16.05 -10.41 17.01
C PRO A 204 -14.81 -10.65 16.16
N THR A 205 -14.09 -11.72 16.44
CA THR A 205 -13.07 -12.31 15.56
C THR A 205 -13.59 -13.59 14.97
N PHE A 206 -13.69 -13.64 13.64
CA PHE A 206 -14.11 -14.82 12.88
C PHE A 206 -12.89 -15.68 12.56
N GLU A 207 -13.02 -16.98 12.73
CA GLU A 207 -12.07 -17.99 12.24
C GLU A 207 -12.73 -18.71 11.07
N ILE A 208 -12.09 -18.68 9.87
CA ILE A 208 -12.64 -19.25 8.63
C ILE A 208 -11.62 -20.22 8.02
N GLU A 209 -12.11 -21.35 7.55
CA GLU A 209 -11.36 -22.33 6.77
C GLU A 209 -11.73 -22.19 5.30
N VAL A 210 -10.72 -22.26 4.42
CA VAL A 210 -10.91 -22.44 2.97
C VAL A 210 -10.65 -23.89 2.61
N MET A 211 -11.56 -24.48 1.82
CA MET A 211 -11.59 -25.90 1.50
C MET A 211 -11.75 -26.17 0.02
N ILE A 212 -11.21 -27.30 -0.46
CA ILE A 212 -11.56 -27.93 -1.74
C ILE A 212 -12.16 -29.31 -1.41
N GLY A 213 -13.43 -29.49 -1.74
CA GLY A 213 -14.16 -30.67 -1.27
C GLY A 213 -14.15 -30.75 0.25
N ASN A 214 -13.51 -31.79 0.81
CA ASN A 214 -13.38 -32.01 2.26
C ASN A 214 -12.00 -31.57 2.82
N ASP A 215 -11.05 -31.21 1.97
CA ASP A 215 -9.69 -30.89 2.38
C ASP A 215 -9.56 -29.42 2.75
N VAL A 216 -9.04 -29.13 3.94
CA VAL A 216 -8.74 -27.77 4.40
C VAL A 216 -7.40 -27.32 3.82
N LEU A 217 -7.42 -26.25 3.04
CA LEU A 217 -6.23 -25.67 2.41
C LEU A 217 -5.57 -24.57 3.26
N GLY A 218 -6.35 -23.88 4.08
CA GLY A 218 -5.86 -22.80 4.91
C GLY A 218 -6.91 -22.31 5.89
N VAL A 219 -6.43 -21.63 6.94
CA VAL A 219 -7.25 -21.03 7.99
C VAL A 219 -6.87 -19.58 8.14
N GLY A 220 -7.86 -18.71 8.34
CA GLY A 220 -7.64 -17.28 8.53
C GLY A 220 -8.56 -16.68 9.58
N GLU A 221 -8.06 -15.66 10.26
CA GLU A 221 -8.80 -14.91 11.26
C GLU A 221 -9.00 -13.45 10.82
N GLY A 222 -10.11 -12.83 11.28
CA GLY A 222 -10.39 -11.43 11.00
C GLY A 222 -11.61 -10.88 11.71
N ARG A 223 -11.67 -9.56 11.86
CA ARG A 223 -12.80 -8.85 12.52
C ARG A 223 -14.10 -8.87 11.70
N SER A 224 -14.07 -9.35 10.48
CA SER A 224 -15.26 -9.64 9.67
C SER A 224 -15.06 -10.93 8.90
N LYS A 225 -16.17 -11.59 8.49
CA LYS A 225 -16.11 -12.80 7.66
C LYS A 225 -15.25 -12.60 6.41
N ARG A 226 -15.42 -11.46 5.73
CA ARG A 226 -14.67 -11.11 4.51
C ARG A 226 -13.16 -11.01 4.77
N VAL A 227 -12.74 -10.42 5.88
CA VAL A 227 -11.32 -10.32 6.27
C VAL A 227 -10.76 -11.70 6.59
N ALA A 228 -11.50 -12.51 7.35
CA ALA A 228 -11.08 -13.88 7.70
C ALA A 228 -11.00 -14.81 6.48
N GLU A 229 -11.95 -14.74 5.54
CA GLU A 229 -11.93 -15.48 4.27
C GLU A 229 -10.69 -15.12 3.43
N ARG A 230 -10.36 -13.83 3.34
CA ARG A 230 -9.18 -13.35 2.63
C ARG A 230 -7.89 -13.87 3.28
N ALA A 231 -7.81 -13.84 4.60
CA ALA A 231 -6.68 -14.37 5.34
C ALA A 231 -6.53 -15.90 5.14
N ALA A 232 -7.64 -16.65 5.13
CA ALA A 232 -7.64 -18.09 4.85
C ALA A 232 -7.12 -18.41 3.44
N ALA A 233 -7.54 -17.63 2.43
CA ALA A 233 -7.05 -17.77 1.06
C ALA A 233 -5.54 -17.48 0.95
N LEU A 234 -5.05 -16.45 1.63
CA LEU A 234 -3.61 -16.14 1.71
C LEU A 234 -2.81 -17.28 2.34
N ALA A 235 -3.29 -17.84 3.44
CA ALA A 235 -2.64 -18.97 4.10
C ALA A 235 -2.53 -20.18 3.15
N ALA A 236 -3.61 -20.49 2.42
CA ALA A 236 -3.62 -21.57 1.42
C ALA A 236 -2.61 -21.36 0.29
N LEU A 237 -2.52 -20.13 -0.23
CA LEU A 237 -1.56 -19.76 -1.28
C LEU A 237 -0.10 -19.83 -0.80
N SER A 238 0.15 -19.45 0.46
CA SER A 238 1.49 -19.46 1.07
C SER A 238 1.97 -20.88 1.35
N ALA A 239 1.11 -21.78 1.83
CA ALA A 239 1.44 -23.17 2.05
C ALA A 239 1.88 -23.88 0.76
N LYS A 240 1.19 -23.62 -0.36
CA LYS A 240 1.54 -24.17 -1.68
C LYS A 240 2.89 -23.66 -2.20
N ARG A 241 3.21 -22.38 -2.02
CA ARG A 241 4.52 -21.84 -2.39
C ARG A 241 5.65 -22.49 -1.61
N GLY A 242 5.44 -22.78 -0.33
CA GLY A 242 6.41 -23.50 0.49
C GLY A 242 6.66 -24.94 0.01
N GLU A 243 5.62 -25.66 -0.42
CA GLU A 243 5.75 -27.01 -0.99
C GLU A 243 6.46 -27.02 -2.33
N GLU A 244 6.14 -26.08 -3.24
CA GLU A 244 6.79 -25.94 -4.54
C GLU A 244 8.28 -25.56 -4.41
N ALA A 245 8.62 -24.66 -3.49
CA ALA A 245 10.00 -24.29 -3.19
C ALA A 245 10.80 -25.47 -2.60
N ALA A 246 10.21 -26.23 -1.67
CA ALA A 246 10.85 -27.40 -1.08
C ALA A 246 11.06 -28.55 -2.09
N LEU A 247 10.21 -28.67 -3.11
CA LEU A 247 10.36 -29.62 -4.21
C LEU A 247 11.46 -29.19 -5.20
N SER A 248 11.56 -27.89 -5.46
CA SER A 248 12.63 -27.32 -6.31
C SER A 248 14.02 -27.53 -5.69
N ASP A 249 14.16 -27.21 -4.39
CA ASP A 249 15.41 -27.40 -3.66
C ASP A 249 15.83 -28.90 -3.59
N ARG A 250 14.85 -29.82 -3.54
CA ARG A 250 15.13 -31.26 -3.59
C ARG A 250 15.56 -31.73 -4.98
N ALA A 251 15.00 -31.15 -6.04
CA ALA A 251 15.37 -31.48 -7.41
C ALA A 251 16.80 -31.00 -7.77
N GLU A 252 17.25 -29.90 -7.17
CA GLU A 252 18.62 -29.40 -7.34
C GLU A 252 19.66 -30.13 -6.45
N ALA A 253 19.21 -30.85 -5.42
CA ALA A 253 20.07 -31.58 -4.48
C ALA A 253 20.34 -33.04 -4.86
N GLU A 254 19.74 -33.58 -5.93
CA GLU A 254 20.09 -34.91 -6.42
C GLU A 254 21.46 -34.87 -7.15
N PRO A 255 22.45 -35.64 -6.66
CA PRO A 255 23.76 -35.68 -7.32
C PRO A 255 23.62 -36.35 -8.71
N SER A 256 24.22 -35.72 -9.72
CA SER A 256 24.33 -36.26 -11.06
C SER A 256 24.86 -37.69 -11.01
N PRO A 257 24.32 -38.62 -11.83
CA PRO A 257 24.80 -39.99 -11.85
C PRO A 257 26.28 -40.02 -12.22
N PRO A 258 27.09 -40.92 -11.65
CA PRO A 258 28.52 -41.00 -11.95
C PRO A 258 28.74 -41.28 -13.42
N ASP A 259 29.61 -40.52 -14.01
CA ASP A 259 30.10 -40.66 -15.39
C ASP A 259 30.66 -42.06 -15.58
N SER A 260 29.93 -42.92 -16.29
CA SER A 260 30.40 -44.23 -16.72
C SER A 260 31.26 -44.11 -17.97
N GLY A 261 32.41 -43.49 -17.79
CA GLY A 261 33.48 -43.51 -18.79
C GLY A 261 34.40 -44.70 -18.56
N GLU A 262 34.19 -45.74 -19.30
CA GLU A 262 35.30 -46.57 -19.84
C GLU A 262 34.75 -47.66 -20.77
N SER A 263 34.78 -47.44 -22.07
CA SER A 263 34.65 -48.50 -23.08
C SER A 263 36.05 -49.10 -23.33
N PRO A 264 36.25 -50.37 -23.18
CA PRO A 264 37.51 -51.01 -23.59
C PRO A 264 37.56 -51.12 -25.10
N ASP A 265 38.66 -50.66 -25.68
CA ASP A 265 39.08 -50.76 -27.07
C ASP A 265 39.34 -52.25 -27.46
N PRO A 266 38.68 -52.82 -28.49
CA PRO A 266 38.85 -54.21 -28.86
C PRO A 266 39.87 -54.46 -30.07
N HIS A 267 40.83 -53.59 -30.28
CA HIS A 267 41.81 -53.85 -31.37
C HIS A 267 43.27 -53.74 -30.92
N ARG A 268 43.72 -54.80 -30.21
CA ARG A 268 45.18 -55.11 -30.21
C ARG A 268 45.41 -56.58 -30.26
N THR A 269 45.44 -57.14 -31.52
CA THR A 269 46.05 -58.41 -31.75
C THR A 269 47.29 -58.18 -32.58
N GLY A 270 48.43 -58.51 -31.96
CA GLY A 270 49.73 -58.42 -32.52
C GLY A 270 50.01 -59.50 -33.57
N GLY A 271 50.77 -59.13 -34.57
CA GLY A 271 51.45 -60.03 -35.45
C GLY A 271 52.80 -60.40 -34.89
N ALA A 272 53.09 -61.64 -34.80
CA ALA A 272 54.40 -62.15 -34.77
C ALA A 272 54.43 -63.39 -35.67
N ARG A 273 55.14 -63.19 -36.61
CA ARG A 273 55.66 -63.98 -37.75
C ARG A 273 54.93 -63.80 -39.01
#